data_75daf37a29c15b145661235a748a04ac
#
_entry.id   75daf37a29c15b145661235a748a04ac
#
_cell.length_a   1.000
_cell.length_b   1.000
_cell.length_c   1.000
_cell.angle_alpha   90.00
_cell.angle_beta   90.00
_cell.angle_gamma   90.00
#
_symmetry.space_group_name_H-M   'P 1'
#
loop_
_entity.id
_entity.type
_entity.pdbx_description
1 polymer ?
#
loop_
_entity_poly.entity_id
_entity_poly.type
_entity_poly.pdbx_seq_one_letter_code
_entity_poly.pdbx_strand_id
1 'polypeptide(L)'
;MAQSGMDSLLERPVVRCNDVALNAMFIFQGTVLRGALDSAAMVLDHWHRKCPETEPWQRSRILELLARPALVDTALSEDIISHLILYRYLDSIPKAELVRKAPQVADYLSFTKAWSTQLMQTFSPGMEEYGLGQFYGTNANLLFPAIQRGEYAGTRLSKKYFEALDAVLHLPEGHLAVSLGAWVPTGELGVLGAHPELGFQIGLKDRKMNYDFSLDMRFGSSAEPYLARRKGSDTLETTSQFFGAHAGINVGRDVFRRGASEVQLIAGVGYDGFDTFSSPPNSEVESGSAGSFDLSTGVGYRYYFTSWRYVGLEAIYHWVDYARSHSVDLQGRPFVVRLVYGSLGSAPKKQQIAYMQYKLRQ
;
A
#
# COMPACT_ATOMS: atom_id res chain seq x y z
N MET A 1 -47.76 -28.85 16.36
CA MET A 1 -46.56 -29.75 16.34
C MET A 1 -45.34 -29.14 15.66
N ALA A 2 -45.36 -27.93 15.13
CA ALA A 2 -44.18 -27.29 14.48
C ALA A 2 -43.31 -26.45 15.47
N GLN A 3 -43.85 -26.07 16.64
CA GLN A 3 -43.15 -25.25 17.65
C GLN A 3 -42.02 -25.98 18.39
N SER A 4 -42.23 -27.31 18.69
CA SER A 4 -41.22 -28.09 19.43
C SER A 4 -39.92 -28.33 18.65
N GLY A 5 -39.94 -28.23 17.31
CA GLY A 5 -38.75 -28.39 16.48
C GLY A 5 -37.87 -27.14 16.43
N MET A 6 -38.46 -25.95 16.57
CA MET A 6 -37.76 -24.69 16.57
C MET A 6 -37.05 -24.45 17.90
N ASP A 7 -37.73 -24.77 19.03
CA ASP A 7 -37.16 -24.64 20.37
C ASP A 7 -35.92 -25.54 20.54
N SER A 8 -35.97 -26.78 20.03
CA SER A 8 -34.80 -27.69 20.07
C SER A 8 -33.61 -27.25 19.19
N LEU A 9 -33.84 -26.45 18.15
CA LEU A 9 -32.80 -25.84 17.33
C LEU A 9 -32.20 -24.60 17.99
N LEU A 10 -32.99 -23.82 18.69
CA LEU A 10 -32.55 -22.63 19.42
C LEU A 10 -31.83 -23.02 20.74
N GLU A 11 -32.13 -24.17 21.32
CA GLU A 11 -31.46 -24.67 22.52
C GLU A 11 -30.17 -25.44 22.26
N ARG A 12 -29.82 -25.73 20.98
CA ARG A 12 -28.51 -26.32 20.68
C ARG A 12 -27.40 -25.33 21.05
N PRO A 13 -26.46 -25.70 21.93
CA PRO A 13 -25.36 -24.82 22.27
C PRO A 13 -24.58 -24.52 20.96
N VAL A 14 -24.53 -23.25 20.60
CA VAL A 14 -23.67 -22.79 19.48
C VAL A 14 -22.23 -22.96 19.93
N VAL A 15 -21.59 -24.03 19.50
CA VAL A 15 -20.18 -24.28 19.79
C VAL A 15 -19.35 -23.24 19.05
N ARG A 16 -18.85 -22.26 19.78
CA ARG A 16 -18.00 -21.20 19.20
C ARG A 16 -16.64 -21.77 18.83
N CYS A 17 -16.05 -21.25 17.76
CA CYS A 17 -14.73 -21.68 17.32
C CYS A 17 -13.66 -21.51 18.41
N ASN A 18 -13.75 -20.47 19.25
CA ASN A 18 -12.84 -20.28 20.38
C ASN A 18 -12.90 -21.43 21.40
N ASP A 19 -14.11 -21.96 21.69
CA ASP A 19 -14.28 -23.06 22.64
C ASP A 19 -13.70 -24.35 22.05
N VAL A 20 -13.92 -24.60 20.76
CA VAL A 20 -13.30 -25.72 20.04
C VAL A 20 -11.79 -25.61 20.09
N ALA A 21 -11.22 -24.45 19.81
CA ALA A 21 -9.78 -24.22 19.81
C ALA A 21 -9.16 -24.45 21.19
N LEU A 22 -9.75 -23.91 22.26
CA LEU A 22 -9.27 -24.13 23.63
C LEU A 22 -9.29 -25.60 24.04
N ASN A 23 -10.38 -26.31 23.76
CA ASN A 23 -10.49 -27.73 24.05
C ASN A 23 -9.49 -28.55 23.19
N ALA A 24 -9.34 -28.23 21.91
CA ALA A 24 -8.41 -28.90 21.02
C ALA A 24 -6.96 -28.71 21.46
N MET A 25 -6.56 -27.49 21.86
CA MET A 25 -5.23 -27.23 22.43
C MET A 25 -4.92 -28.13 23.63
N PHE A 26 -5.88 -28.24 24.58
CA PHE A 26 -5.72 -29.07 25.76
C PHE A 26 -5.60 -30.57 25.41
N ILE A 27 -6.50 -31.09 24.54
CA ILE A 27 -6.48 -32.49 24.14
C ILE A 27 -5.23 -32.82 23.33
N PHE A 28 -4.82 -31.94 22.39
CA PHE A 28 -3.62 -32.08 21.59
C PHE A 28 -2.37 -32.17 22.49
N GLN A 29 -2.21 -31.23 23.42
CA GLN A 29 -1.11 -31.28 24.39
C GLN A 29 -1.08 -32.61 25.16
N GLY A 30 -2.22 -33.03 25.69
CA GLY A 30 -2.32 -34.31 26.42
C GLY A 30 -1.98 -35.53 25.59
N THR A 31 -2.34 -35.55 24.27
CA THR A 31 -2.00 -36.66 23.37
C THR A 31 -0.53 -36.68 23.02
N VAL A 32 0.08 -35.52 22.76
CA VAL A 32 1.53 -35.40 22.49
C VAL A 32 2.36 -35.85 23.70
N LEU A 33 2.01 -35.38 24.89
CA LEU A 33 2.72 -35.77 26.13
C LEU A 33 2.68 -37.29 26.43
N ARG A 34 1.66 -37.98 25.92
CA ARG A 34 1.57 -39.46 26.00
C ARG A 34 2.25 -40.19 24.84
N GLY A 35 2.86 -39.46 23.89
CA GLY A 35 3.46 -40.03 22.68
C GLY A 35 2.43 -40.54 21.63
N ALA A 36 1.15 -40.22 21.78
CA ALA A 36 0.08 -40.70 20.93
C ALA A 36 -0.10 -39.78 19.70
N LEU A 37 0.91 -39.72 18.81
CA LEU A 37 0.94 -38.80 17.65
C LEU A 37 -0.21 -39.03 16.66
N ASP A 38 -0.70 -40.27 16.47
CA ASP A 38 -1.88 -40.54 15.62
C ASP A 38 -3.14 -39.92 16.19
N SER A 39 -3.31 -39.98 17.51
CA SER A 39 -4.43 -39.31 18.20
C SER A 39 -4.28 -37.80 18.11
N ALA A 40 -3.06 -37.27 18.19
CA ALA A 40 -2.81 -35.83 18.02
C ALA A 40 -3.23 -35.35 16.61
N ALA A 41 -2.88 -36.11 15.55
CA ALA A 41 -3.32 -35.82 14.18
C ALA A 41 -4.84 -35.83 14.06
N MET A 42 -5.53 -36.81 14.65
CA MET A 42 -7.02 -36.85 14.66
C MET A 42 -7.63 -35.62 15.35
N VAL A 43 -7.02 -35.12 16.43
CA VAL A 43 -7.46 -33.88 17.09
C VAL A 43 -7.32 -32.68 16.15
N LEU A 44 -6.21 -32.57 15.41
CA LEU A 44 -5.99 -31.50 14.45
C LEU A 44 -6.98 -31.54 13.30
N ASP A 45 -7.27 -32.72 12.76
CA ASP A 45 -8.25 -32.91 11.69
C ASP A 45 -9.68 -32.55 12.17
N HIS A 46 -10.04 -32.91 13.40
CA HIS A 46 -11.31 -32.53 13.98
C HIS A 46 -11.41 -31.01 14.21
N TRP A 47 -10.35 -30.42 14.72
CA TRP A 47 -10.26 -28.98 14.94
C TRP A 47 -10.45 -28.21 13.62
N HIS A 48 -9.70 -28.60 12.58
CA HIS A 48 -9.80 -27.98 11.26
C HIS A 48 -11.21 -28.05 10.66
N ARG A 49 -11.90 -29.19 10.79
CA ARG A 49 -13.29 -29.34 10.30
C ARG A 49 -14.31 -28.46 11.04
N LYS A 50 -14.05 -28.08 12.26
CA LYS A 50 -14.97 -27.28 13.11
C LYS A 50 -14.67 -25.81 13.13
N CYS A 51 -13.42 -25.43 12.87
CA CYS A 51 -12.96 -24.04 12.91
C CYS A 51 -12.05 -23.78 11.70
N PRO A 52 -12.08 -22.55 11.15
CA PRO A 52 -11.09 -22.16 10.16
C PRO A 52 -9.67 -22.22 10.76
N GLU A 53 -8.67 -22.28 9.90
CA GLU A 53 -7.27 -22.31 10.29
C GLU A 53 -6.93 -21.12 11.20
N THR A 54 -6.46 -21.43 12.40
CA THR A 54 -6.01 -20.46 13.41
C THR A 54 -4.52 -20.63 13.66
N GLU A 55 -3.85 -19.60 14.20
CA GLU A 55 -2.42 -19.71 14.51
C GLU A 55 -2.10 -20.91 15.41
N PRO A 56 -2.81 -21.16 16.54
CA PRO A 56 -2.53 -22.34 17.37
C PRO A 56 -2.71 -23.66 16.65
N TRP A 57 -3.68 -23.76 15.75
CA TRP A 57 -3.87 -24.96 14.91
C TRP A 57 -2.72 -25.14 13.93
N GLN A 58 -2.32 -24.08 13.19
CA GLN A 58 -1.20 -24.10 12.24
C GLN A 58 0.11 -24.48 12.94
N ARG A 59 0.39 -23.88 14.08
CA ARG A 59 1.57 -24.21 14.90
C ARG A 59 1.57 -25.68 15.29
N SER A 60 0.46 -26.19 15.80
CA SER A 60 0.30 -27.59 16.19
C SER A 60 0.52 -28.52 15.00
N ARG A 61 -0.04 -28.15 13.84
CA ARG A 61 0.12 -28.93 12.60
C ARG A 61 1.58 -28.98 12.15
N ILE A 62 2.29 -27.84 12.18
CA ILE A 62 3.71 -27.79 11.82
C ILE A 62 4.53 -28.66 12.80
N LEU A 63 4.29 -28.56 14.09
CA LEU A 63 5.01 -29.36 15.08
C LEU A 63 4.70 -30.86 14.95
N GLU A 64 3.48 -31.23 14.63
CA GLU A 64 3.09 -32.61 14.34
C GLU A 64 3.85 -33.13 13.10
N LEU A 65 3.97 -32.31 12.05
CA LEU A 65 4.74 -32.63 10.86
C LEU A 65 6.24 -32.78 11.16
N LEU A 66 6.81 -31.88 11.98
CA LEU A 66 8.20 -32.00 12.43
C LEU A 66 8.44 -33.30 13.20
N ALA A 67 7.46 -33.79 13.96
CA ALA A 67 7.53 -35.10 14.58
C ALA A 67 7.43 -36.28 13.57
N ARG A 68 7.05 -36.01 12.31
CA ARG A 68 6.92 -36.97 11.20
C ARG A 68 7.52 -36.41 9.89
N PRO A 69 8.83 -36.21 9.81
CA PRO A 69 9.49 -35.38 8.80
C PRO A 69 9.19 -35.78 7.33
N ALA A 70 8.84 -37.03 7.04
CA ALA A 70 8.47 -37.48 5.70
C ALA A 70 7.24 -36.73 5.11
N LEU A 71 6.49 -35.98 5.90
CA LEU A 71 5.25 -35.30 5.50
C LEU A 71 5.38 -33.76 5.39
N VAL A 72 6.53 -33.17 5.79
CA VAL A 72 6.68 -31.70 5.90
C VAL A 72 6.45 -31.01 4.56
N ASP A 73 7.09 -31.43 3.51
CA ASP A 73 7.02 -30.79 2.18
C ASP A 73 5.61 -30.75 1.57
N THR A 74 4.74 -31.67 1.95
CA THR A 74 3.40 -31.79 1.36
C THR A 74 2.32 -31.01 2.10
N ALA A 75 2.60 -30.57 3.33
CA ALA A 75 1.56 -30.11 4.26
C ALA A 75 1.67 -28.65 4.71
N LEU A 76 2.65 -27.88 4.18
CA LEU A 76 2.70 -26.44 4.43
C LEU A 76 1.52 -25.73 3.74
N SER A 77 0.71 -25.03 4.52
CA SER A 77 -0.44 -24.28 3.99
C SER A 77 -0.02 -23.12 3.09
N GLU A 78 -0.95 -22.67 2.25
CA GLU A 78 -0.72 -21.46 1.42
C GLU A 78 -0.47 -20.22 2.29
N ASP A 79 -1.15 -20.11 3.44
CA ASP A 79 -1.10 -18.97 4.34
C ASP A 79 -0.03 -19.10 5.45
N ILE A 80 0.91 -20.02 5.31
CA ILE A 80 1.92 -20.30 6.34
C ILE A 80 2.66 -19.04 6.81
N ILE A 81 3.01 -18.14 5.90
CA ILE A 81 3.75 -16.91 6.25
C ILE A 81 2.93 -16.00 7.15
N SER A 82 1.63 -15.86 6.90
CA SER A 82 0.72 -15.08 7.74
C SER A 82 0.64 -15.65 9.17
N HIS A 83 0.59 -16.97 9.30
CA HIS A 83 0.59 -17.64 10.61
C HIS A 83 1.92 -17.51 11.35
N LEU A 84 3.05 -17.58 10.64
CA LEU A 84 4.37 -17.32 11.23
C LEU A 84 4.49 -15.87 11.73
N ILE A 85 4.00 -14.89 10.97
CA ILE A 85 3.95 -13.49 11.39
C ILE A 85 3.09 -13.33 12.64
N LEU A 86 1.91 -13.95 12.68
CA LEU A 86 1.01 -13.89 13.84
C LEU A 86 1.63 -14.54 15.08
N TYR A 87 2.26 -15.72 14.94
CA TYR A 87 3.00 -16.34 16.05
C TYR A 87 4.08 -15.44 16.59
N ARG A 88 4.87 -14.82 15.73
CA ARG A 88 5.95 -13.90 16.14
C ARG A 88 5.41 -12.71 16.93
N TYR A 89 4.26 -12.19 16.54
CA TYR A 89 3.56 -11.17 17.33
C TYR A 89 3.15 -11.70 18.71
N LEU A 90 2.53 -12.88 18.79
CA LEU A 90 2.14 -13.50 20.06
C LEU A 90 3.36 -13.78 20.96
N ASP A 91 4.46 -14.24 20.38
CA ASP A 91 5.72 -14.50 21.09
C ASP A 91 6.39 -13.23 21.62
N SER A 92 6.10 -12.07 21.04
CA SER A 92 6.59 -10.77 21.50
C SER A 92 5.83 -10.21 22.72
N ILE A 93 4.65 -10.76 23.03
CA ILE A 93 3.85 -10.32 24.18
C ILE A 93 4.52 -10.79 25.47
N PRO A 94 4.74 -9.89 26.45
CA PRO A 94 5.31 -10.27 27.72
C PRO A 94 4.50 -11.41 28.37
N LYS A 95 5.21 -12.46 28.83
CA LYS A 95 4.58 -13.65 29.40
C LYS A 95 3.57 -13.31 30.53
N ALA A 96 3.91 -12.37 31.41
CA ALA A 96 3.03 -11.93 32.49
C ALA A 96 1.71 -11.33 31.98
N GLU A 97 1.76 -10.60 30.86
CA GLU A 97 0.56 -10.04 30.25
C GLU A 97 -0.30 -11.13 29.61
N LEU A 98 0.31 -12.07 28.90
CA LEU A 98 -0.37 -13.19 28.27
C LEU A 98 -1.03 -14.09 29.31
N VAL A 99 -0.34 -14.43 30.41
CA VAL A 99 -0.90 -15.21 31.52
C VAL A 99 -2.11 -14.50 32.15
N ARG A 100 -2.04 -13.17 32.28
CA ARG A 100 -3.16 -12.40 32.86
C ARG A 100 -4.38 -12.37 31.97
N LYS A 101 -4.19 -12.25 30.62
CA LYS A 101 -5.27 -12.10 29.66
C LYS A 101 -5.83 -13.42 29.12
N ALA A 102 -4.98 -14.42 28.95
CA ALA A 102 -5.30 -15.69 28.32
C ALA A 102 -4.40 -16.83 28.86
N PRO A 103 -4.62 -17.28 30.09
CA PRO A 103 -3.73 -18.25 30.75
C PRO A 103 -3.60 -19.57 29.96
N GLN A 104 -4.69 -20.09 29.42
CA GLN A 104 -4.66 -21.34 28.61
C GLN A 104 -3.79 -21.19 27.35
N VAL A 105 -3.81 -20.01 26.70
CA VAL A 105 -2.96 -19.71 25.54
C VAL A 105 -1.51 -19.61 25.96
N ALA A 106 -1.23 -19.03 27.12
CA ALA A 106 0.13 -18.91 27.67
C ALA A 106 0.74 -20.28 28.00
N ASP A 107 -0.04 -21.17 28.61
CA ASP A 107 0.36 -22.55 28.94
C ASP A 107 0.63 -23.35 27.66
N TYR A 108 -0.29 -23.24 26.67
CA TYR A 108 -0.13 -23.90 25.38
C TYR A 108 1.09 -23.38 24.61
N LEU A 109 1.34 -22.06 24.64
CA LEU A 109 2.54 -21.47 24.03
C LEU A 109 3.82 -22.04 24.69
N SER A 110 3.82 -22.15 26.01
CA SER A 110 4.96 -22.71 26.77
C SER A 110 5.20 -24.19 26.40
N PHE A 111 4.15 -24.98 26.31
CA PHE A 111 4.21 -26.38 25.87
C PHE A 111 4.78 -26.50 24.46
N THR A 112 4.20 -25.78 23.50
CA THR A 112 4.63 -25.86 22.09
C THR A 112 6.08 -25.39 21.91
N LYS A 113 6.55 -24.40 22.66
CA LYS A 113 7.96 -23.99 22.68
C LYS A 113 8.89 -25.11 23.16
N ALA A 114 8.55 -25.74 24.27
CA ALA A 114 9.35 -26.84 24.82
C ALA A 114 9.42 -28.01 23.85
N TRP A 115 8.29 -28.41 23.29
CA TRP A 115 8.22 -29.51 22.31
C TRP A 115 8.97 -29.17 21.02
N SER A 116 8.84 -27.98 20.50
CA SER A 116 9.58 -27.51 19.31
C SER A 116 11.08 -27.52 19.52
N THR A 117 11.54 -27.10 20.70
CA THR A 117 12.96 -27.15 21.06
C THR A 117 13.50 -28.58 21.08
N GLN A 118 12.70 -29.52 21.57
CA GLN A 118 13.04 -30.94 21.55
C GLN A 118 13.11 -31.50 20.12
N LEU A 119 12.11 -31.19 19.28
CA LEU A 119 12.06 -31.63 17.88
C LEU A 119 13.23 -31.04 17.08
N MET A 120 13.57 -29.77 17.29
CA MET A 120 14.67 -29.10 16.57
C MET A 120 15.99 -29.87 16.69
N GLN A 121 16.25 -30.52 17.83
CA GLN A 121 17.48 -31.27 18.09
C GLN A 121 17.61 -32.53 17.19
N THR A 122 16.54 -32.97 16.54
CA THR A 122 16.54 -34.12 15.64
C THR A 122 16.95 -33.75 14.21
N PHE A 123 17.07 -32.46 13.90
CA PHE A 123 17.38 -31.97 12.55
C PHE A 123 18.76 -31.29 12.50
N SER A 124 19.39 -31.36 11.32
CA SER A 124 20.64 -30.63 11.09
C SER A 124 20.40 -29.15 10.79
N PRO A 125 21.28 -28.24 11.26
CA PRO A 125 21.26 -26.84 10.83
C PRO A 125 21.26 -26.73 9.30
N GLY A 126 20.44 -25.82 8.74
CA GLY A 126 20.27 -25.64 7.30
C GLY A 126 19.09 -26.42 6.69
N MET A 127 18.49 -27.34 7.43
CA MET A 127 17.22 -27.96 7.03
C MET A 127 16.05 -27.03 7.39
N GLU A 128 15.00 -27.06 6.57
CA GLU A 128 13.77 -26.27 6.79
C GLU A 128 13.12 -26.61 8.13
N GLU A 129 13.11 -27.90 8.48
CA GLU A 129 12.60 -28.43 9.74
C GLU A 129 13.35 -27.85 10.96
N TYR A 130 14.68 -27.73 10.86
CA TYR A 130 15.47 -27.08 11.89
C TYR A 130 15.07 -25.63 12.07
N GLY A 131 14.91 -24.89 10.94
CA GLY A 131 14.49 -23.50 10.95
C GLY A 131 13.10 -23.29 11.56
N LEU A 132 12.14 -24.14 11.25
CA LEU A 132 10.79 -24.12 11.84
C LEU A 132 10.84 -24.51 13.33
N GLY A 133 11.62 -25.51 13.70
CA GLY A 133 11.85 -25.89 15.10
C GLY A 133 12.48 -24.75 15.92
N GLN A 134 13.48 -24.07 15.36
CA GLN A 134 14.10 -22.91 15.97
C GLN A 134 13.12 -21.74 16.13
N PHE A 135 12.32 -21.49 15.12
CA PHE A 135 11.32 -20.43 15.10
C PHE A 135 10.30 -20.57 16.23
N TYR A 136 9.70 -21.75 16.37
CA TYR A 136 8.70 -21.99 17.42
C TYR A 136 9.29 -22.27 18.80
N GLY A 137 10.52 -22.80 18.87
CA GLY A 137 11.13 -23.26 20.10
C GLY A 137 11.96 -22.21 20.82
N THR A 138 12.80 -21.48 20.10
CA THR A 138 13.83 -20.63 20.74
C THR A 138 13.72 -19.16 20.37
N ASN A 139 13.69 -18.83 19.06
CA ASN A 139 13.73 -17.43 18.62
C ASN A 139 13.00 -17.24 17.28
N ALA A 140 11.79 -16.72 17.35
CA ALA A 140 10.95 -16.41 16.19
C ALA A 140 11.52 -15.32 15.25
N ASN A 141 12.58 -14.62 15.65
CA ASN A 141 13.17 -13.55 14.86
C ASN A 141 14.29 -14.00 13.91
N LEU A 142 14.69 -15.27 13.93
CA LEU A 142 15.83 -15.75 13.14
C LEU A 142 15.41 -16.29 11.76
N LEU A 143 14.22 -16.84 11.61
CA LEU A 143 13.79 -17.57 10.42
C LEU A 143 13.74 -16.68 9.16
N PHE A 144 13.03 -15.57 9.20
CA PHE A 144 12.91 -14.69 8.03
C PHE A 144 14.23 -14.09 7.55
N PRO A 145 15.10 -13.58 8.44
CA PRO A 145 16.46 -13.19 8.03
C PRO A 145 17.28 -14.34 7.44
N ALA A 146 17.15 -15.56 7.96
CA ALA A 146 17.84 -16.74 7.41
C ALA A 146 17.35 -17.08 6.00
N ILE A 147 16.05 -17.05 5.76
CA ILE A 147 15.46 -17.21 4.40
C ILE A 147 16.02 -16.13 3.46
N GLN A 148 16.08 -14.86 3.90
CA GLN A 148 16.60 -13.75 3.08
C GLN A 148 18.10 -13.91 2.75
N ARG A 149 18.89 -14.56 3.60
CA ARG A 149 20.29 -14.88 3.32
C ARG A 149 20.47 -16.09 2.41
N GLY A 150 19.38 -16.81 2.10
CA GLY A 150 19.40 -18.00 1.25
C GLY A 150 19.73 -19.31 1.98
N GLU A 151 19.70 -19.33 3.32
CA GLU A 151 19.99 -20.55 4.12
C GLU A 151 19.01 -21.69 3.82
N TYR A 152 17.79 -21.37 3.42
CA TYR A 152 16.73 -22.32 3.04
C TYR A 152 16.38 -22.25 1.54
N ALA A 153 17.35 -21.87 0.69
CA ALA A 153 17.11 -21.75 -0.74
C ALA A 153 16.60 -23.07 -1.37
N GLY A 154 15.56 -22.98 -2.19
CA GLY A 154 14.96 -24.14 -2.85
C GLY A 154 13.87 -24.86 -2.04
N THR A 155 13.68 -24.53 -0.74
CA THR A 155 12.60 -25.09 0.06
C THR A 155 11.24 -24.45 -0.28
N ARG A 156 10.16 -25.16 0.03
CA ARG A 156 8.79 -24.65 -0.13
C ARG A 156 8.53 -23.43 0.75
N LEU A 157 9.04 -23.41 1.96
CA LEU A 157 8.91 -22.28 2.89
C LEU A 157 9.57 -21.01 2.33
N SER A 158 10.79 -21.14 1.79
CA SER A 158 11.50 -20.04 1.15
C SER A 158 10.70 -19.49 -0.05
N LYS A 159 10.17 -20.37 -0.89
CA LYS A 159 9.30 -19.96 -2.02
C LYS A 159 8.08 -19.20 -1.54
N LYS A 160 7.35 -19.72 -0.55
CA LYS A 160 6.17 -19.06 0.04
C LYS A 160 6.50 -17.71 0.67
N TYR A 161 7.64 -17.59 1.34
CA TYR A 161 8.11 -16.32 1.89
C TYR A 161 8.30 -15.26 0.80
N PHE A 162 8.99 -15.60 -0.30
CA PHE A 162 9.23 -14.64 -1.38
C PHE A 162 7.96 -14.33 -2.19
N GLU A 163 7.04 -15.28 -2.36
CA GLU A 163 5.71 -15.02 -2.94
C GLU A 163 4.91 -14.03 -2.10
N ALA A 164 4.85 -14.24 -0.79
CA ALA A 164 4.18 -13.33 0.14
C ALA A 164 4.85 -11.95 0.17
N LEU A 165 6.18 -11.90 0.16
CA LEU A 165 6.94 -10.65 0.09
C LEU A 165 6.67 -9.89 -1.21
N ASP A 166 6.66 -10.58 -2.35
CA ASP A 166 6.36 -9.98 -3.64
C ASP A 166 4.96 -9.37 -3.67
N ALA A 167 3.97 -10.08 -3.14
CA ALA A 167 2.61 -9.56 -3.01
C ALA A 167 2.56 -8.27 -2.16
N VAL A 168 3.30 -8.22 -1.05
CA VAL A 168 3.39 -7.03 -0.20
C VAL A 168 4.12 -5.88 -0.90
N LEU A 169 5.19 -6.16 -1.61
CA LEU A 169 5.96 -5.14 -2.34
C LEU A 169 5.12 -4.50 -3.47
N HIS A 170 4.15 -5.22 -4.01
CA HIS A 170 3.23 -4.74 -5.05
C HIS A 170 1.94 -4.10 -4.51
N LEU A 171 1.79 -3.94 -3.20
CA LEU A 171 0.66 -3.17 -2.67
C LEU A 171 0.69 -1.72 -3.15
N PRO A 172 -0.47 -1.14 -3.53
CA PRO A 172 -0.55 0.25 -3.93
C PRO A 172 -0.07 1.20 -2.84
N GLU A 173 0.54 2.31 -3.25
CA GLU A 173 1.05 3.36 -2.38
C GLU A 173 0.30 4.66 -2.64
N GLY A 174 -0.18 5.31 -1.59
CA GLY A 174 -0.71 6.66 -1.70
C GLY A 174 0.40 7.63 -2.13
N HIS A 175 0.09 8.53 -3.03
CA HIS A 175 0.97 9.58 -3.53
C HIS A 175 0.47 10.95 -3.07
N LEU A 176 1.38 11.76 -2.55
CA LEU A 176 1.14 13.16 -2.20
C LEU A 176 2.36 13.98 -2.60
N ALA A 177 2.14 15.06 -3.34
CA ALA A 177 3.23 15.94 -3.72
C ALA A 177 2.81 17.40 -3.80
N VAL A 178 3.79 18.27 -3.62
CA VAL A 178 3.71 19.70 -3.90
C VAL A 178 4.75 20.08 -4.95
N SER A 179 4.43 21.05 -5.78
CA SER A 179 5.34 21.50 -6.83
C SER A 179 5.42 23.03 -6.87
N LEU A 180 6.58 23.50 -7.31
CA LEU A 180 6.83 24.90 -7.59
C LEU A 180 7.54 25.00 -8.94
N GLY A 181 6.99 25.82 -9.84
CA GLY A 181 7.50 25.90 -11.20
C GLY A 181 7.16 27.17 -11.93
N ALA A 182 7.25 27.08 -13.23
CA ALA A 182 6.88 28.15 -14.16
C ALA A 182 6.01 27.58 -15.27
N TRP A 183 4.91 28.24 -15.49
CA TRP A 183 4.06 28.06 -16.65
C TRP A 183 4.49 29.06 -17.72
N VAL A 184 4.86 28.59 -18.89
CA VAL A 184 5.39 29.40 -19.99
C VAL A 184 4.47 29.23 -21.19
N PRO A 185 3.61 30.20 -21.50
CA PRO A 185 2.73 30.16 -22.65
C PRO A 185 3.49 30.38 -23.96
N THR A 186 3.01 29.80 -25.04
CA THR A 186 3.56 29.96 -26.38
C THR A 186 2.45 30.33 -27.39
N GLY A 187 2.84 30.80 -28.59
CA GLY A 187 1.89 31.28 -29.58
C GLY A 187 1.23 32.59 -29.13
N GLU A 188 -0.04 32.76 -29.44
CA GLU A 188 -0.81 33.96 -29.09
C GLU A 188 -0.96 34.12 -27.56
N LEU A 189 -0.91 33.03 -26.80
CA LEU A 189 -0.88 33.08 -25.35
C LEU A 189 0.38 33.75 -24.78
N GLY A 190 1.41 33.96 -25.59
CA GLY A 190 2.67 34.63 -25.19
C GLY A 190 2.47 36.01 -24.57
N VAL A 191 1.39 36.74 -24.91
CA VAL A 191 1.02 38.03 -24.32
C VAL A 191 0.78 37.92 -22.81
N LEU A 192 0.37 36.77 -22.33
CA LEU A 192 0.17 36.54 -20.90
C LEU A 192 1.50 36.52 -20.12
N GLY A 193 2.61 36.10 -20.76
CA GLY A 193 3.91 36.00 -20.13
C GLY A 193 4.08 34.74 -19.29
N ALA A 194 5.29 34.54 -18.80
CA ALA A 194 5.59 33.40 -17.91
C ALA A 194 5.12 33.69 -16.46
N HIS A 195 4.49 32.73 -15.85
CA HIS A 195 3.94 32.87 -14.49
C HIS A 195 4.52 31.81 -13.55
N PRO A 196 4.80 32.17 -12.29
CA PRO A 196 5.07 31.18 -11.26
C PRO A 196 3.84 30.30 -11.04
N GLU A 197 4.09 29.01 -10.90
CA GLU A 197 3.05 28.00 -10.68
C GLU A 197 3.31 27.25 -9.39
N LEU A 198 2.29 27.12 -8.55
CA LEU A 198 2.26 26.29 -7.36
C LEU A 198 1.28 25.15 -7.61
N GLY A 199 1.74 23.91 -7.43
CA GLY A 199 0.93 22.72 -7.68
C GLY A 199 0.83 21.79 -6.48
N PHE A 200 -0.25 21.03 -6.49
CA PHE A 200 -0.54 19.97 -5.54
C PHE A 200 -0.98 18.72 -6.31
N GLN A 201 -0.45 17.56 -5.91
CA GLN A 201 -0.81 16.26 -6.50
C GLN A 201 -1.21 15.30 -5.39
N ILE A 202 -2.30 14.56 -5.61
CA ILE A 202 -2.75 13.47 -4.73
C ILE A 202 -3.18 12.28 -5.59
N GLY A 203 -2.75 11.08 -5.23
CA GLY A 203 -3.06 9.92 -6.04
C GLY A 203 -2.58 8.61 -5.47
N LEU A 204 -2.37 7.67 -6.38
CA LEU A 204 -1.95 6.31 -6.08
C LEU A 204 -0.85 5.89 -7.05
N LYS A 205 0.15 5.19 -6.53
CA LYS A 205 1.12 4.44 -7.32
C LYS A 205 0.84 2.95 -7.19
N ASP A 206 0.54 2.31 -8.32
CA ASP A 206 0.43 0.86 -8.44
C ASP A 206 1.50 0.34 -9.38
N ARG A 207 2.46 -0.42 -8.84
CA ARG A 207 3.64 -0.92 -9.58
C ARG A 207 4.38 0.20 -10.31
N LYS A 208 4.26 0.24 -11.65
CA LYS A 208 4.90 1.23 -12.54
C LYS A 208 3.97 2.36 -12.96
N MET A 209 2.72 2.35 -12.51
CA MET A 209 1.71 3.33 -12.90
C MET A 209 1.42 4.28 -11.73
N ASN A 210 1.36 5.57 -12.02
CA ASN A 210 0.91 6.60 -11.11
C ASN A 210 -0.40 7.18 -11.63
N TYR A 211 -1.34 7.41 -10.76
CA TYR A 211 -2.64 8.01 -11.05
C TYR A 211 -2.83 9.17 -10.09
N ASP A 212 -2.70 10.39 -10.58
CA ASP A 212 -2.69 11.58 -9.75
C ASP A 212 -3.78 12.56 -10.18
N PHE A 213 -4.54 13.06 -9.23
CA PHE A 213 -5.26 14.32 -9.38
C PHE A 213 -4.30 15.46 -9.12
N SER A 214 -4.26 16.46 -10.00
CA SER A 214 -3.45 17.66 -9.85
C SER A 214 -4.31 18.90 -9.78
N LEU A 215 -3.88 19.84 -8.96
CA LEU A 215 -4.40 21.19 -8.88
C LEU A 215 -3.22 22.15 -8.91
N ASP A 216 -3.19 23.02 -9.91
CA ASP A 216 -2.09 23.98 -10.11
C ASP A 216 -2.67 25.40 -10.14
N MET A 217 -1.97 26.35 -9.52
CA MET A 217 -2.36 27.75 -9.46
C MET A 217 -1.23 28.63 -9.97
N ARG A 218 -1.58 29.64 -10.74
CA ARG A 218 -0.65 30.59 -11.37
C ARG A 218 -0.96 32.00 -10.96
N PHE A 219 0.05 32.75 -10.64
CA PHE A 219 -0.08 34.08 -10.02
C PHE A 219 0.66 35.12 -10.86
N GLY A 220 0.11 36.31 -10.93
CA GLY A 220 0.73 37.46 -11.56
C GLY A 220 -0.23 38.35 -12.33
N SER A 221 0.33 39.13 -13.24
CA SER A 221 -0.39 39.89 -14.24
C SER A 221 0.17 39.55 -15.61
N SER A 222 -0.61 39.68 -16.66
CA SER A 222 -0.12 39.44 -18.04
C SER A 222 1.07 40.36 -18.34
N ALA A 223 2.03 39.84 -19.14
CA ALA A 223 3.20 40.60 -19.56
C ALA A 223 2.83 41.80 -20.43
N GLU A 224 1.80 41.64 -21.27
CA GLU A 224 1.24 42.70 -22.12
C GLU A 224 -0.26 42.77 -21.92
N PRO A 225 -0.89 43.97 -22.09
CA PRO A 225 -2.34 44.10 -22.11
C PRO A 225 -2.95 43.28 -23.24
N TYR A 226 -4.05 42.59 -22.98
CA TYR A 226 -4.78 41.78 -23.97
C TYR A 226 -6.26 42.13 -23.94
N LEU A 227 -6.98 41.72 -25.02
CA LEU A 227 -8.39 41.91 -25.17
C LEU A 227 -9.19 40.75 -24.62
N ALA A 228 -10.18 41.06 -23.77
CA ALA A 228 -11.07 40.06 -23.18
C ALA A 228 -12.50 40.61 -23.08
N ARG A 229 -13.46 39.70 -22.90
CA ARG A 229 -14.89 40.04 -22.66
C ARG A 229 -15.25 39.71 -21.23
N ARG A 230 -16.03 40.57 -20.60
CA ARG A 230 -16.71 40.25 -19.35
C ARG A 230 -17.81 39.25 -19.57
N LYS A 231 -18.20 38.53 -18.56
CA LYS A 231 -19.34 37.62 -18.65
C LYS A 231 -20.61 38.38 -19.04
N GLY A 232 -21.32 37.88 -20.05
CA GLY A 232 -22.55 38.51 -20.56
C GLY A 232 -22.35 39.78 -21.39
N SER A 233 -21.10 40.17 -21.71
CA SER A 233 -20.82 41.31 -22.60
C SER A 233 -20.15 40.86 -23.88
N ASP A 234 -20.62 41.44 -25.00
CA ASP A 234 -19.96 41.26 -26.29
C ASP A 234 -18.83 42.27 -26.56
N THR A 235 -18.65 43.23 -25.65
CA THR A 235 -17.63 44.28 -25.79
C THR A 235 -16.27 43.78 -25.39
N LEU A 236 -15.26 43.99 -26.25
CA LEU A 236 -13.88 43.73 -25.93
C LEU A 236 -13.29 44.86 -25.09
N GLU A 237 -12.74 44.54 -23.96
CA GLU A 237 -12.05 45.48 -23.08
C GLU A 237 -10.59 45.06 -22.91
N THR A 238 -9.70 46.04 -22.74
CA THR A 238 -8.31 45.76 -22.49
C THR A 238 -8.09 45.42 -21.01
N THR A 239 -7.36 44.37 -20.73
CA THR A 239 -7.03 43.92 -19.39
C THR A 239 -5.57 43.48 -19.30
N SER A 240 -5.00 43.53 -18.08
CA SER A 240 -3.70 42.91 -17.76
C SER A 240 -3.85 41.92 -16.58
N GLN A 241 -5.08 41.63 -16.19
CA GLN A 241 -5.31 40.71 -15.09
C GLN A 241 -5.06 39.29 -15.53
N PHE A 242 -4.37 38.54 -14.66
CA PHE A 242 -4.15 37.12 -14.82
C PHE A 242 -4.08 36.44 -13.46
N PHE A 243 -4.96 35.47 -13.23
CA PHE A 243 -4.86 34.49 -12.18
C PHE A 243 -5.32 33.17 -12.78
N GLY A 244 -4.42 32.20 -12.90
CA GLY A 244 -4.69 30.94 -13.58
C GLY A 244 -4.84 29.78 -12.62
N ALA A 245 -5.67 28.81 -12.99
CA ALA A 245 -5.78 27.53 -12.30
C ALA A 245 -5.96 26.38 -13.31
N HIS A 246 -5.38 25.25 -12.96
CA HIS A 246 -5.55 23.98 -13.68
C HIS A 246 -5.97 22.91 -12.70
N ALA A 247 -6.92 22.08 -13.09
CA ALA A 247 -7.34 20.87 -12.38
C ALA A 247 -7.42 19.69 -13.36
N GLY A 248 -6.75 18.59 -13.05
CA GLY A 248 -6.66 17.47 -13.97
C GLY A 248 -6.34 16.13 -13.34
N ILE A 249 -6.44 15.09 -14.17
CA ILE A 249 -6.02 13.75 -13.85
C ILE A 249 -4.80 13.41 -14.71
N ASN A 250 -3.73 13.01 -14.08
CA ASN A 250 -2.48 12.60 -14.72
C ASN A 250 -2.25 11.11 -14.52
N VAL A 251 -1.81 10.44 -15.56
CA VAL A 251 -1.33 9.05 -15.54
C VAL A 251 0.15 9.07 -15.87
N GLY A 252 0.96 8.61 -14.94
CA GLY A 252 2.40 8.46 -15.10
C GLY A 252 2.79 7.01 -15.26
N ARG A 253 3.73 6.70 -16.12
CA ARG A 253 4.34 5.37 -16.27
C ARG A 253 5.84 5.44 -16.07
N ASP A 254 6.34 4.66 -15.10
CA ASP A 254 7.77 4.51 -14.88
C ASP A 254 8.39 3.74 -16.06
N VAL A 255 9.25 4.38 -16.81
CA VAL A 255 9.94 3.79 -17.97
C VAL A 255 11.36 3.37 -17.65
N PHE A 256 11.96 3.99 -16.65
CA PHE A 256 13.31 3.66 -16.22
C PHE A 256 13.44 3.84 -14.71
N ARG A 257 14.08 2.86 -14.04
CA ARG A 257 14.42 2.94 -12.62
C ARG A 257 15.79 2.33 -12.37
N ARG A 258 16.69 3.09 -11.74
CA ARG A 258 18.00 2.62 -11.33
C ARG A 258 18.38 3.19 -9.98
N GLY A 259 18.49 2.32 -8.96
CA GLY A 259 18.76 2.75 -7.58
C GLY A 259 17.67 3.69 -7.08
N ALA A 260 18.07 4.89 -6.68
CA ALA A 260 17.17 5.93 -6.18
C ALA A 260 16.53 6.79 -7.29
N SER A 261 16.91 6.60 -8.55
CA SER A 261 16.45 7.40 -9.68
C SER A 261 15.34 6.71 -10.45
N GLU A 262 14.32 7.47 -10.84
CA GLU A 262 13.16 7.00 -11.60
C GLU A 262 12.82 8.04 -12.67
N VAL A 263 12.53 7.59 -13.89
CA VAL A 263 12.02 8.42 -14.99
C VAL A 263 10.64 7.94 -15.36
N GLN A 264 9.71 8.86 -15.51
CA GLN A 264 8.32 8.58 -15.88
C GLN A 264 7.90 9.35 -17.13
N LEU A 265 7.03 8.74 -17.92
CA LEU A 265 6.24 9.42 -18.93
C LEU A 265 4.89 9.79 -18.31
N ILE A 266 4.42 11.01 -18.56
CA ILE A 266 3.20 11.55 -18.02
C ILE A 266 2.24 11.86 -19.16
N ALA A 267 0.97 11.52 -19.01
CA ALA A 267 -0.12 11.98 -19.87
C ALA A 267 -1.31 12.40 -18.98
N GLY A 268 -2.00 13.45 -19.34
CA GLY A 268 -3.07 13.98 -18.53
C GLY A 268 -4.21 14.57 -19.34
N VAL A 269 -5.35 14.68 -18.65
CA VAL A 269 -6.54 15.41 -19.12
C VAL A 269 -7.02 16.31 -17.99
N GLY A 270 -7.49 17.49 -18.34
CA GLY A 270 -7.92 18.44 -17.32
C GLY A 270 -8.75 19.57 -17.86
N TYR A 271 -8.92 20.53 -16.99
CA TYR A 271 -9.52 21.83 -17.30
C TYR A 271 -8.56 22.92 -16.83
N ASP A 272 -8.22 23.80 -17.74
CA ASP A 272 -7.32 24.92 -17.51
C ASP A 272 -8.08 26.22 -17.70
N GLY A 273 -7.83 27.21 -16.84
CA GLY A 273 -8.52 28.49 -16.96
C GLY A 273 -7.78 29.62 -16.24
N PHE A 274 -8.17 30.85 -16.57
CA PHE A 274 -7.67 32.05 -15.90
C PHE A 274 -8.71 33.15 -15.86
N ASP A 275 -8.62 34.01 -14.82
CA ASP A 275 -9.44 35.17 -14.66
C ASP A 275 -8.90 36.32 -15.51
N THR A 276 -9.79 36.93 -16.30
CA THR A 276 -9.49 38.09 -17.17
C THR A 276 -9.91 39.40 -16.54
N PHE A 277 -10.91 39.38 -15.66
CA PHE A 277 -11.39 40.54 -14.91
C PHE A 277 -11.81 40.09 -13.50
N SER A 278 -11.43 40.87 -12.49
CA SER A 278 -11.98 40.73 -11.15
C SER A 278 -13.20 41.64 -10.95
N SER A 279 -14.15 41.16 -10.18
CA SER A 279 -15.26 42.01 -9.69
C SER A 279 -14.89 42.56 -8.33
N PRO A 280 -14.90 43.88 -8.13
CA PRO A 280 -14.78 44.44 -6.79
C PRO A 280 -15.91 43.93 -5.89
N PRO A 281 -15.65 43.73 -4.58
CA PRO A 281 -16.70 43.35 -3.66
C PRO A 281 -17.87 44.39 -3.71
N ASN A 282 -19.10 43.89 -3.84
CA ASN A 282 -20.34 44.69 -3.92
C ASN A 282 -20.51 45.53 -5.20
N SER A 283 -19.84 45.20 -6.30
CA SER A 283 -20.07 45.85 -7.58
C SER A 283 -21.02 45.03 -8.47
N GLU A 284 -21.83 45.73 -9.28
CA GLU A 284 -22.63 45.11 -10.33
C GLU A 284 -21.80 44.72 -11.57
N VAL A 285 -20.48 45.01 -11.53
CA VAL A 285 -19.57 44.71 -12.64
C VAL A 285 -19.21 43.23 -12.63
N GLU A 286 -19.59 42.56 -13.68
CA GLU A 286 -19.33 41.11 -13.80
C GLU A 286 -17.84 40.80 -14.01
N SER A 287 -17.37 39.68 -13.40
CA SER A 287 -16.06 39.12 -13.64
C SER A 287 -15.95 38.53 -15.06
N GLY A 288 -14.74 38.28 -15.51
CA GLY A 288 -14.48 37.54 -16.72
C GLY A 288 -13.50 36.42 -16.47
N SER A 289 -13.70 35.29 -17.11
CA SER A 289 -12.76 34.17 -17.06
C SER A 289 -12.72 33.43 -18.39
N ALA A 290 -11.56 32.93 -18.75
CA ALA A 290 -11.35 32.05 -19.90
C ALA A 290 -11.07 30.64 -19.42
N GLY A 291 -11.62 29.65 -20.11
CA GLY A 291 -11.39 28.24 -19.75
C GLY A 291 -11.30 27.35 -20.98
N SER A 292 -10.59 26.28 -20.86
CA SER A 292 -10.35 25.26 -21.91
C SER A 292 -10.22 23.88 -21.32
N PHE A 293 -10.63 22.88 -22.07
CA PHE A 293 -10.14 21.52 -21.85
C PHE A 293 -8.65 21.48 -22.12
N ASP A 294 -7.94 20.71 -21.31
CA ASP A 294 -6.51 20.49 -21.41
C ASP A 294 -6.21 19.04 -21.69
N LEU A 295 -5.34 18.81 -22.66
CA LEU A 295 -4.61 17.56 -22.84
C LEU A 295 -3.16 17.84 -22.54
N SER A 296 -2.51 16.96 -21.79
CA SER A 296 -1.10 17.17 -21.46
C SER A 296 -0.26 15.91 -21.66
N THR A 297 1.00 16.12 -21.97
CA THR A 297 2.02 15.08 -21.97
C THR A 297 3.31 15.62 -21.45
N GLY A 298 4.11 14.74 -20.81
CA GLY A 298 5.34 15.20 -20.21
C GLY A 298 6.26 14.07 -19.80
N VAL A 299 7.37 14.48 -19.21
CA VAL A 299 8.36 13.62 -18.60
C VAL A 299 8.64 14.09 -17.18
N GLY A 300 8.83 13.13 -16.29
CA GLY A 300 9.20 13.37 -14.90
C GLY A 300 10.46 12.60 -14.54
N TYR A 301 11.30 13.23 -13.73
CA TYR A 301 12.43 12.58 -13.06
C TYR A 301 12.22 12.67 -11.57
N ARG A 302 12.42 11.56 -10.83
CA ARG A 302 12.34 11.49 -9.38
C ARG A 302 13.61 10.93 -8.80
N TYR A 303 14.10 11.54 -7.74
CA TYR A 303 15.22 11.04 -6.95
C TYR A 303 14.76 10.80 -5.52
N TYR A 304 14.77 9.54 -5.09
CA TYR A 304 14.37 9.10 -3.76
C TYR A 304 15.52 9.21 -2.79
N PHE A 305 15.44 10.12 -1.84
CA PHE A 305 16.43 10.26 -0.74
C PHE A 305 16.07 9.43 0.50
N THR A 306 14.83 8.94 0.55
CA THR A 306 14.38 7.87 1.46
C THR A 306 13.52 6.89 0.67
N SER A 307 13.16 5.76 1.27
CA SER A 307 12.23 4.78 0.66
C SER A 307 10.85 5.39 0.28
N TRP A 308 10.51 6.57 0.81
CA TRP A 308 9.15 7.12 0.74
C TRP A 308 9.10 8.58 0.26
N ARG A 309 10.24 9.28 0.24
CA ARG A 309 10.28 10.71 -0.12
C ARG A 309 11.21 10.92 -1.30
N TYR A 310 10.79 11.79 -2.17
CA TYR A 310 11.58 12.14 -3.35
C TYR A 310 11.55 13.64 -3.61
N VAL A 311 12.54 14.09 -4.36
CA VAL A 311 12.54 15.34 -5.10
C VAL A 311 12.50 15.00 -6.58
N GLY A 312 11.83 15.80 -7.37
CA GLY A 312 11.66 15.55 -8.80
C GLY A 312 11.67 16.81 -9.64
N LEU A 313 11.84 16.60 -10.92
CA LEU A 313 11.68 17.63 -11.96
C LEU A 313 10.67 17.09 -12.97
N GLU A 314 9.67 17.88 -13.29
CA GLU A 314 8.67 17.57 -14.31
C GLU A 314 8.68 18.63 -15.41
N ALA A 315 8.54 18.19 -16.64
CA ALA A 315 8.38 19.04 -17.81
C ALA A 315 7.14 18.55 -18.57
N ILE A 316 6.12 19.38 -18.63
CA ILE A 316 4.80 19.05 -19.16
C ILE A 316 4.40 20.04 -20.25
N TYR A 317 3.90 19.53 -21.33
CA TYR A 317 3.38 20.26 -22.45
C TYR A 317 1.87 20.13 -22.51
N HIS A 318 1.16 21.25 -22.67
CA HIS A 318 -0.28 21.33 -22.64
C HIS A 318 -0.85 21.74 -24.00
N TRP A 319 -2.02 21.21 -24.35
CA TRP A 319 -2.82 21.62 -25.48
C TRP A 319 -4.10 22.23 -24.97
N VAL A 320 -4.21 23.57 -25.06
CA VAL A 320 -5.37 24.34 -24.63
C VAL A 320 -5.87 25.23 -25.77
N ASP A 321 -7.17 25.51 -25.77
CA ASP A 321 -7.83 26.38 -26.76
C ASP A 321 -8.85 27.27 -26.03
N TYR A 322 -8.41 28.42 -25.57
CA TYR A 322 -9.24 29.36 -24.83
C TYR A 322 -10.19 30.15 -25.74
N ALA A 323 -9.96 30.20 -27.06
CA ALA A 323 -10.88 30.86 -28.00
C ALA A 323 -12.29 30.29 -27.95
N ARG A 324 -12.44 29.04 -27.55
CA ARG A 324 -13.74 28.37 -27.34
C ARG A 324 -14.56 28.93 -26.18
N SER A 325 -13.95 29.64 -25.26
CA SER A 325 -14.67 30.24 -24.10
C SER A 325 -15.41 31.53 -24.44
N HIS A 326 -15.27 32.06 -25.65
CA HIS A 326 -15.79 33.37 -26.08
C HIS A 326 -15.26 34.56 -25.24
N SER A 327 -14.55 34.35 -24.19
CA SER A 327 -14.02 35.40 -23.31
C SER A 327 -12.74 36.03 -23.87
N VAL A 328 -11.89 35.23 -24.53
CA VAL A 328 -10.65 35.66 -25.17
C VAL A 328 -10.48 34.93 -26.49
N ASP A 329 -9.77 35.54 -27.43
CA ASP A 329 -9.37 34.91 -28.70
C ASP A 329 -7.87 34.60 -28.67
N LEU A 330 -7.47 33.73 -27.74
CA LEU A 330 -6.08 33.35 -27.49
C LEU A 330 -5.92 31.84 -27.67
N GLN A 331 -5.00 31.44 -28.53
CA GLN A 331 -4.63 30.06 -28.76
C GLN A 331 -3.14 29.86 -28.49
N GLY A 332 -2.80 28.69 -27.99
CA GLY A 332 -1.39 28.38 -27.76
C GLY A 332 -1.17 27.06 -27.04
N ARG A 333 0.09 26.83 -26.78
CA ARG A 333 0.52 25.55 -26.20
C ARG A 333 1.48 25.85 -25.05
N PRO A 334 0.98 25.97 -23.81
CA PRO A 334 1.82 26.24 -22.66
C PRO A 334 2.75 25.06 -22.36
N PHE A 335 3.90 25.41 -21.78
CA PHE A 335 4.89 24.49 -21.30
C PHE A 335 5.13 24.75 -19.80
N VAL A 336 5.12 23.71 -18.99
CA VAL A 336 5.37 23.80 -17.55
C VAL A 336 6.66 23.09 -17.20
N VAL A 337 7.54 23.76 -16.43
CA VAL A 337 8.67 23.11 -15.76
C VAL A 337 8.53 23.32 -14.28
N ARG A 338 8.56 22.23 -13.50
CA ARG A 338 8.38 22.33 -12.06
C ARG A 338 9.27 21.40 -11.25
N LEU A 339 9.74 21.87 -10.12
CA LEU A 339 10.33 21.06 -9.06
C LEU A 339 9.19 20.45 -8.24
N VAL A 340 9.32 19.19 -7.92
CA VAL A 340 8.33 18.42 -7.17
C VAL A 340 8.97 17.88 -5.90
N TYR A 341 8.31 18.06 -4.77
CA TYR A 341 8.62 17.37 -3.53
C TYR A 341 7.45 16.46 -3.19
N GLY A 342 7.70 15.14 -3.13
CA GLY A 342 6.63 14.18 -2.95
C GLY A 342 6.95 13.07 -1.97
N SER A 343 5.87 12.40 -1.58
CA SER A 343 5.91 11.22 -0.72
C SER A 343 5.03 10.13 -1.29
N LEU A 344 5.58 8.92 -1.32
CA LEU A 344 4.84 7.68 -1.57
C LEU A 344 4.70 6.94 -0.25
N GLY A 345 3.59 6.30 0.01
CA GLY A 345 3.45 5.53 1.23
C GLY A 345 2.18 4.71 1.34
N SER A 346 2.33 3.59 2.01
CA SER A 346 1.22 2.72 2.41
C SER A 346 1.50 2.23 3.82
N ALA A 347 0.67 2.61 4.78
CA ALA A 347 0.80 2.13 6.16
C ALA A 347 0.70 0.59 6.24
N PRO A 348 -0.25 -0.07 5.56
CA PRO A 348 -0.30 -1.54 5.53
C PRO A 348 0.97 -2.16 4.95
N LYS A 349 1.51 -1.64 3.85
CA LYS A 349 2.75 -2.13 3.23
C LYS A 349 3.94 -2.01 4.18
N LYS A 350 4.12 -0.86 4.83
CA LYS A 350 5.18 -0.64 5.82
C LYS A 350 5.09 -1.63 6.97
N GLN A 351 3.90 -1.83 7.50
CA GLN A 351 3.64 -2.74 8.61
C GLN A 351 3.95 -4.19 8.23
N GLN A 352 3.49 -4.65 7.08
CA GLN A 352 3.73 -6.02 6.61
C GLN A 352 5.22 -6.27 6.33
N ILE A 353 5.93 -5.31 5.70
CA ILE A 353 7.38 -5.39 5.48
C ILE A 353 8.13 -5.51 6.82
N ALA A 354 7.72 -4.74 7.83
CA ALA A 354 8.31 -4.83 9.17
C ALA A 354 8.01 -6.20 9.83
N TYR A 355 6.80 -6.72 9.67
CA TYR A 355 6.44 -8.05 10.17
C TYR A 355 7.23 -9.17 9.47
N MET A 356 7.53 -9.03 8.20
CA MET A 356 8.38 -9.94 7.44
C MET A 356 9.88 -9.72 7.68
N GLN A 357 10.25 -8.76 8.51
CA GLN A 357 11.65 -8.37 8.80
C GLN A 357 12.47 -8.05 7.53
N TYR A 358 11.78 -7.66 6.46
CA TYR A 358 12.45 -7.31 5.22
C TYR A 358 12.97 -5.87 5.28
N LYS A 359 14.25 -5.69 4.95
CA LYS A 359 14.86 -4.37 4.80
C LYS A 359 14.80 -3.98 3.34
N LEU A 360 13.99 -2.98 3.02
CA LEU A 360 14.06 -2.35 1.70
C LEU A 360 15.49 -1.84 1.50
N ARG A 361 16.15 -2.33 0.45
CA ARG A 361 17.46 -1.79 0.06
C ARG A 361 17.25 -0.32 -0.31
N GLN A 362 17.94 0.55 0.41
CA GLN A 362 18.05 1.98 0.09
C GLN A 362 18.83 2.17 -1.20
#